data_8456d54960317a99b17ba707c50454c2
#
_entry.id   8456d54960317a99b17ba707c50454c2
#
_cell.length_a   1.000
_cell.length_b   1.000
_cell.length_c   1.000
_cell.angle_alpha   90.00
_cell.angle_beta   90.00
_cell.angle_gamma   90.00
#
_symmetry.space_group_name_H-M   'P 1'
#
loop_
_entity.id
_entity.type
_entity.pdbx_description
1 polymer ?
#
loop_
_entity_poly.entity_id
_entity_poly.type
_entity_poly.pdbx_seq_one_letter_code
_entity_poly.pdbx_strand_id
1 'polypeptide(L)'
;GDESTNMSIMMALESGTSHPIAKAMVYYGEDRGYKGKAVELESFGDVPGKGLQGAYQGVSVQLGHSRWMTELGYDLSAVQDDILRFEEQGASVSVLAVDGIISALWAVEDELRPETIEVVKELQSQGIDVWMLTGDNRRTAQYIAKQAGITHVIAEVLPQDKASKVKELQDKGLVVGMVGDGINDAPALVT
;
A
#
# COMPACT_ATOMS: atom_id res chain seq x y z
N GLY A 1 7.24 16.21 -15.57
CA GLY A 1 6.07 17.07 -15.39
C GLY A 1 6.31 18.09 -14.29
N ASP A 2 5.54 19.17 -14.26
CA ASP A 2 5.60 20.06 -13.11
C ASP A 2 4.82 19.47 -11.91
N GLU A 3 5.10 19.97 -10.70
CA GLU A 3 4.48 19.48 -9.46
C GLU A 3 2.95 19.58 -9.51
N SER A 4 2.42 20.66 -10.12
CA SER A 4 0.98 20.90 -10.22
C SER A 4 0.28 19.84 -11.08
N THR A 5 0.86 19.53 -12.25
CA THR A 5 0.33 18.51 -13.15
C THR A 5 0.40 17.13 -12.53
N ASN A 6 1.53 16.77 -11.90
CA ASN A 6 1.68 15.48 -11.20
C ASN A 6 0.64 15.31 -10.08
N MET A 7 0.42 16.37 -9.28
CA MET A 7 -0.59 16.35 -8.21
C MET A 7 -2.00 16.16 -8.78
N SER A 8 -2.32 16.86 -9.84
CA SER A 8 -3.65 16.79 -10.48
C SER A 8 -3.92 15.41 -11.10
N ILE A 9 -2.91 14.78 -11.71
CA ILE A 9 -3.00 13.41 -12.24
C ILE A 9 -3.15 12.39 -11.09
N MET A 10 -2.34 12.51 -10.04
CA MET A 10 -2.44 11.66 -8.86
C MET A 10 -3.85 11.70 -8.25
N MET A 11 -4.38 12.92 -8.03
CA MET A 11 -5.74 13.09 -7.48
C MET A 11 -6.81 12.49 -8.39
N ALA A 12 -6.66 12.60 -9.72
CA ALA A 12 -7.60 12.03 -10.67
C ALA A 12 -7.60 10.49 -10.61
N LEU A 13 -6.41 9.87 -10.57
CA LEU A 13 -6.28 8.42 -10.44
C LEU A 13 -6.84 7.92 -9.10
N GLU A 14 -6.41 8.51 -7.98
CA GLU A 14 -6.79 8.07 -6.64
C GLU A 14 -8.27 8.32 -6.32
N SER A 15 -8.91 9.30 -6.95
CA SER A 15 -10.36 9.53 -6.81
C SER A 15 -11.20 8.39 -7.40
N GLY A 16 -10.62 7.55 -8.27
CA GLY A 16 -11.29 6.40 -8.87
C GLY A 16 -11.36 5.16 -7.96
N THR A 17 -10.74 5.19 -6.78
CA THR A 17 -10.70 4.05 -5.85
C THR A 17 -11.11 4.45 -4.43
N SER A 18 -11.55 3.47 -3.63
CA SER A 18 -11.93 3.67 -2.22
C SER A 18 -10.83 3.30 -1.22
N HIS A 19 -9.63 2.98 -1.70
CA HIS A 19 -8.52 2.54 -0.83
C HIS A 19 -8.14 3.63 0.20
N PRO A 20 -7.81 3.28 1.46
CA PRO A 20 -7.42 4.27 2.48
C PRO A 20 -6.25 5.18 2.05
N ILE A 21 -5.21 4.62 1.44
CA ILE A 21 -4.07 5.38 0.90
C ILE A 21 -4.53 6.40 -0.14
N ALA A 22 -5.43 6.00 -1.04
CA ALA A 22 -5.99 6.89 -2.06
C ALA A 22 -6.68 8.10 -1.44
N LYS A 23 -7.50 7.88 -0.41
CA LYS A 23 -8.17 8.95 0.32
C LYS A 23 -7.17 9.90 0.99
N ALA A 24 -6.10 9.36 1.59
CA ALA A 24 -5.06 10.17 2.21
C ALA A 24 -4.33 11.03 1.17
N MET A 25 -4.01 10.47 0.00
CA MET A 25 -3.34 11.19 -1.09
C MET A 25 -4.23 12.28 -1.68
N VAL A 26 -5.51 12.01 -1.90
CA VAL A 26 -6.48 13.02 -2.38
C VAL A 26 -6.63 14.13 -1.34
N TYR A 27 -6.80 13.79 -0.06
CA TYR A 27 -6.87 14.77 1.03
C TYR A 27 -5.62 15.66 1.09
N TYR A 28 -4.43 15.07 0.97
CA TYR A 28 -3.18 15.81 0.90
C TYR A 28 -3.16 16.82 -0.26
N GLY A 29 -3.62 16.43 -1.44
CA GLY A 29 -3.73 17.33 -2.58
C GLY A 29 -4.74 18.47 -2.33
N GLU A 30 -5.89 18.17 -1.73
CA GLU A 30 -6.89 19.20 -1.38
C GLU A 30 -6.36 20.23 -0.38
N ASP A 31 -5.66 19.76 0.67
CA ASP A 31 -5.03 20.61 1.70
C ASP A 31 -3.97 21.55 1.10
N ARG A 32 -3.26 21.09 0.06
CA ARG A 32 -2.29 21.88 -0.70
C ARG A 32 -2.93 22.84 -1.72
N GLY A 33 -4.25 22.98 -1.74
CA GLY A 33 -4.97 23.91 -2.59
C GLY A 33 -5.27 23.38 -4.01
N TYR A 34 -5.20 22.06 -4.20
CA TYR A 34 -5.57 21.40 -5.47
C TYR A 34 -7.03 20.91 -5.49
N LYS A 35 -7.86 21.29 -4.52
CA LYS A 35 -9.28 20.92 -4.49
C LYS A 35 -9.97 21.32 -5.78
N GLY A 36 -10.64 20.34 -6.42
CA GLY A 36 -11.32 20.55 -7.70
C GLY A 36 -10.37 20.75 -8.90
N LYS A 37 -9.08 20.49 -8.75
CA LYS A 37 -8.07 20.58 -9.83
C LYS A 37 -7.65 19.22 -10.37
N ALA A 38 -8.32 18.13 -9.98
CA ALA A 38 -8.11 16.83 -10.61
C ALA A 38 -8.38 16.96 -12.13
N VAL A 39 -7.48 16.39 -12.92
CA VAL A 39 -7.63 16.37 -14.37
C VAL A 39 -8.68 15.34 -14.78
N GLU A 40 -9.27 15.50 -15.95
CA GLU A 40 -10.12 14.48 -16.54
C GLU A 40 -9.24 13.44 -17.24
N LEU A 41 -9.38 12.17 -16.84
CA LEU A 41 -8.70 11.06 -17.47
C LEU A 41 -9.51 10.53 -18.64
N GLU A 42 -8.84 10.25 -19.77
CA GLU A 42 -9.46 9.63 -20.96
C GLU A 42 -9.78 8.15 -20.74
N SER A 43 -9.03 7.50 -19.85
CA SER A 43 -9.27 6.12 -19.40
C SER A 43 -8.81 5.95 -17.95
N PHE A 44 -9.40 4.98 -17.25
CA PHE A 44 -9.03 4.61 -15.89
C PHE A 44 -9.11 3.10 -15.73
N GLY A 45 -8.16 2.51 -15.01
CA GLY A 45 -8.14 1.10 -14.64
C GLY A 45 -7.47 0.90 -13.29
N ASP A 46 -8.11 0.12 -12.43
CA ASP A 46 -7.53 -0.38 -11.19
C ASP A 46 -6.88 -1.75 -11.46
N VAL A 47 -5.62 -1.90 -11.10
CA VAL A 47 -4.87 -3.15 -11.19
C VAL A 47 -4.72 -3.71 -9.77
N PRO A 48 -5.55 -4.68 -9.38
CA PRO A 48 -5.63 -5.15 -8.01
C PRO A 48 -4.27 -5.54 -7.41
N GLY A 49 -3.94 -4.98 -6.25
CA GLY A 49 -2.70 -5.22 -5.53
C GLY A 49 -1.43 -4.65 -6.20
N LYS A 50 -1.58 -3.82 -7.23
CA LYS A 50 -0.47 -3.21 -7.97
C LYS A 50 -0.54 -1.69 -8.03
N GLY A 51 -1.68 -1.13 -8.45
CA GLY A 51 -1.85 0.31 -8.57
C GLY A 51 -2.91 0.70 -9.60
N LEU A 52 -2.85 1.92 -10.05
CA LEU A 52 -3.81 2.57 -10.93
C LEU A 52 -3.16 2.97 -12.25
N GLN A 53 -3.91 2.93 -13.33
CA GLN A 53 -3.43 3.35 -14.64
C GLN A 53 -4.52 4.12 -15.39
N GLY A 54 -4.10 4.88 -16.38
CA GLY A 54 -5.02 5.65 -17.20
C GLY A 54 -4.34 6.33 -18.38
N ALA A 55 -5.09 7.21 -19.04
CA ALA A 55 -4.56 8.10 -20.07
C ALA A 55 -4.97 9.55 -19.77
N TYR A 56 -4.04 10.47 -19.98
CA TYR A 56 -4.23 11.90 -19.83
C TYR A 56 -3.56 12.63 -20.98
N GLN A 57 -4.33 13.41 -21.76
CA GLN A 57 -3.85 14.13 -22.94
C GLN A 57 -3.12 13.25 -23.95
N GLY A 58 -3.62 12.04 -24.19
CA GLY A 58 -3.05 11.09 -25.14
C GLY A 58 -1.81 10.34 -24.64
N VAL A 59 -1.34 10.58 -23.42
CA VAL A 59 -0.20 9.87 -22.83
C VAL A 59 -0.63 8.93 -21.73
N SER A 60 0.12 7.85 -21.53
CA SER A 60 -0.15 6.88 -20.46
C SER A 60 0.29 7.42 -19.11
N VAL A 61 -0.53 7.16 -18.08
CA VAL A 61 -0.22 7.47 -16.67
C VAL A 61 -0.40 6.23 -15.82
N GLN A 62 0.57 5.94 -14.94
CA GLN A 62 0.53 4.83 -13.99
C GLN A 62 0.93 5.34 -12.60
N LEU A 63 0.22 4.90 -11.58
CA LEU A 63 0.49 5.21 -10.18
C LEU A 63 0.42 3.93 -9.36
N GLY A 64 1.51 3.52 -8.73
CA GLY A 64 1.53 2.29 -7.95
C GLY A 64 2.85 2.05 -7.24
N HIS A 65 2.99 0.89 -6.60
CA HIS A 65 4.19 0.58 -5.84
C HIS A 65 5.41 0.30 -6.75
N SER A 66 6.62 0.48 -6.23
CA SER A 66 7.90 0.37 -6.94
C SER A 66 8.08 -0.95 -7.69
N ARG A 67 7.67 -2.07 -7.10
CA ARG A 67 7.75 -3.39 -7.72
C ARG A 67 6.93 -3.46 -9.01
N TRP A 68 5.69 -2.95 -9.00
CA TRP A 68 4.87 -2.93 -10.21
C TRP A 68 5.45 -2.05 -11.30
N MET A 69 6.02 -0.88 -10.95
CA MET A 69 6.72 -0.03 -11.91
C MET A 69 7.90 -0.76 -12.56
N THR A 70 8.66 -1.55 -11.78
CA THR A 70 9.73 -2.40 -12.30
C THR A 70 9.19 -3.50 -13.24
N GLU A 71 8.06 -4.14 -12.89
CA GLU A 71 7.40 -5.13 -13.75
C GLU A 71 6.95 -4.53 -15.10
N LEU A 72 6.57 -3.25 -15.10
CA LEU A 72 6.23 -2.49 -16.31
C LEU A 72 7.46 -2.04 -17.12
N GLY A 73 8.67 -2.26 -16.58
CA GLY A 73 9.92 -1.93 -17.26
C GLY A 73 10.44 -0.51 -17.00
N TYR A 74 9.89 0.20 -16.00
CA TYR A 74 10.39 1.52 -15.62
C TYR A 74 11.74 1.42 -14.91
N ASP A 75 12.67 2.33 -15.25
CA ASP A 75 13.92 2.50 -14.52
C ASP A 75 13.71 3.39 -13.30
N LEU A 76 13.86 2.80 -12.12
CA LEU A 76 13.72 3.48 -10.84
C LEU A 76 15.06 3.92 -10.24
N SER A 77 16.20 3.74 -10.92
CA SER A 77 17.54 3.96 -10.37
C SER A 77 17.73 5.37 -9.79
N ALA A 78 17.14 6.38 -10.43
CA ALA A 78 17.25 7.78 -9.98
C ALA A 78 16.48 8.09 -8.69
N VAL A 79 15.51 7.27 -8.32
CA VAL A 79 14.62 7.46 -7.15
C VAL A 79 14.70 6.31 -6.15
N GLN A 80 15.55 5.32 -6.41
CA GLN A 80 15.64 4.09 -5.63
C GLN A 80 16.02 4.36 -4.16
N ASP A 81 16.97 5.24 -3.92
CA ASP A 81 17.41 5.59 -2.56
C ASP A 81 16.31 6.29 -1.76
N ASP A 82 15.52 7.16 -2.42
CA ASP A 82 14.37 7.80 -1.78
C ASP A 82 13.27 6.79 -1.44
N ILE A 83 12.96 5.87 -2.37
CA ILE A 83 12.00 4.79 -2.12
C ILE A 83 12.43 3.97 -0.91
N LEU A 84 13.68 3.49 -0.90
CA LEU A 84 14.22 2.68 0.20
C LEU A 84 14.17 3.42 1.53
N ARG A 85 14.58 4.68 1.55
CA ARG A 85 14.55 5.52 2.76
C ARG A 85 13.14 5.63 3.34
N PHE A 86 12.13 5.91 2.53
CA PHE A 86 10.75 6.02 2.99
C PHE A 86 10.18 4.67 3.46
N GLU A 87 10.45 3.59 2.73
CA GLU A 87 10.03 2.24 3.13
C GLU A 87 10.66 1.80 4.46
N GLU A 88 11.93 2.14 4.70
CA GLU A 88 12.63 1.87 5.97
C GLU A 88 12.06 2.69 7.14
N GLN A 89 11.39 3.80 6.86
CA GLN A 89 10.65 4.60 7.85
C GLN A 89 9.19 4.14 8.02
N GLY A 90 8.78 3.08 7.34
CA GLY A 90 7.45 2.51 7.46
C GLY A 90 6.42 3.09 6.49
N ALA A 91 6.83 3.95 5.57
CA ALA A 91 5.92 4.51 4.58
C ALA A 91 5.60 3.53 3.45
N SER A 92 4.38 3.60 2.96
CA SER A 92 3.98 3.04 1.67
C SER A 92 4.30 4.04 0.57
N VAL A 93 5.14 3.64 -0.40
CA VAL A 93 5.59 4.54 -1.48
C VAL A 93 4.81 4.26 -2.76
N SER A 94 4.15 5.31 -3.27
CA SER A 94 3.51 5.31 -4.59
C SER A 94 4.37 6.09 -5.58
N VAL A 95 4.60 5.50 -6.75
CA VAL A 95 5.40 6.04 -7.84
C VAL A 95 4.48 6.42 -8.98
N LEU A 96 4.56 7.66 -9.47
CA LEU A 96 3.86 8.13 -10.67
C LEU A 96 4.79 8.07 -11.87
N ALA A 97 4.34 7.41 -12.91
CA ALA A 97 4.92 7.49 -14.25
C ALA A 97 3.97 8.21 -15.20
N VAL A 98 4.51 9.12 -16.00
CA VAL A 98 3.79 9.87 -17.04
C VAL A 98 4.58 9.76 -18.33
N ASP A 99 3.95 9.28 -19.40
CA ASP A 99 4.57 9.10 -20.71
C ASP A 99 5.91 8.33 -20.67
N GLY A 100 5.93 7.24 -19.93
CA GLY A 100 7.13 6.40 -19.81
C GLY A 100 8.21 6.91 -18.85
N ILE A 101 7.99 8.04 -18.16
CA ILE A 101 9.00 8.69 -17.32
C ILE A 101 8.50 8.74 -15.87
N ILE A 102 9.35 8.37 -14.91
CA ILE A 102 9.05 8.56 -13.48
C ILE A 102 9.00 10.05 -13.17
N SER A 103 7.86 10.53 -12.69
CA SER A 103 7.56 11.95 -12.55
C SER A 103 7.41 12.41 -11.10
N ALA A 104 6.94 11.54 -10.20
CA ALA A 104 6.79 11.87 -8.78
C ALA A 104 6.76 10.62 -7.89
N LEU A 105 7.02 10.85 -6.61
CA LEU A 105 6.85 9.88 -5.52
C LEU A 105 5.95 10.49 -4.44
N TRP A 106 5.10 9.66 -3.85
CA TRP A 106 4.37 9.96 -2.62
C TRP A 106 4.67 8.89 -1.59
N ALA A 107 5.02 9.31 -0.38
CA ALA A 107 5.19 8.45 0.77
C ALA A 107 4.03 8.69 1.73
N VAL A 108 3.27 7.64 2.01
CA VAL A 108 2.15 7.66 2.95
C VAL A 108 2.53 6.81 4.14
N GLU A 109 2.61 7.44 5.31
CA GLU A 109 2.86 6.76 6.58
C GLU A 109 1.53 6.41 7.24
N ASP A 110 1.45 5.21 7.81
CA ASP A 110 0.34 4.79 8.66
C ASP A 110 0.86 4.68 10.10
N GLU A 111 0.13 5.26 11.04
CA GLU A 111 0.50 5.21 12.45
C GLU A 111 -0.18 4.01 13.12
N LEU A 112 0.59 3.31 13.94
CA LEU A 112 0.01 2.30 14.82
C LEU A 112 -0.99 2.96 15.79
N ARG A 113 -2.14 2.33 15.93
CA ARG A 113 -3.08 2.76 16.99
C ARG A 113 -2.39 2.64 18.34
N PRO A 114 -2.59 3.61 19.26
CA PRO A 114 -1.90 3.63 20.56
C PRO A 114 -2.04 2.33 21.35
N GLU A 115 -3.21 1.68 21.26
CA GLU A 115 -3.52 0.43 21.96
C GLU A 115 -2.83 -0.80 21.36
N THR A 116 -2.33 -0.76 20.13
CA THR A 116 -1.80 -1.94 19.41
C THR A 116 -0.68 -2.63 20.18
N ILE A 117 0.26 -1.86 20.72
CA ILE A 117 1.42 -2.41 21.44
C ILE A 117 0.99 -3.13 22.71
N GLU A 118 0.01 -2.59 23.43
CA GLU A 118 -0.50 -3.19 24.66
C GLU A 118 -1.26 -4.50 24.38
N VAL A 119 -2.12 -4.48 23.34
CA VAL A 119 -2.89 -5.66 22.92
C VAL A 119 -1.97 -6.78 22.45
N VAL A 120 -0.95 -6.48 21.64
CA VAL A 120 0.02 -7.49 21.18
C VAL A 120 0.77 -8.10 22.37
N LYS A 121 1.24 -7.30 23.31
CA LYS A 121 1.90 -7.80 24.53
C LYS A 121 0.98 -8.68 25.38
N GLU A 122 -0.29 -8.30 25.52
CA GLU A 122 -1.26 -9.07 26.29
C GLU A 122 -1.48 -10.45 25.64
N LEU A 123 -1.70 -10.51 24.32
CA LEU A 123 -1.86 -11.78 23.60
C LEU A 123 -0.61 -12.67 23.75
N GLN A 124 0.58 -12.10 23.60
CA GLN A 124 1.85 -12.83 23.78
C GLN A 124 2.02 -13.34 25.21
N SER A 125 1.59 -12.57 26.23
CA SER A 125 1.63 -13.00 27.63
C SER A 125 0.75 -14.21 27.92
N GLN A 126 -0.31 -14.40 27.14
CA GLN A 126 -1.22 -15.56 27.19
C GLN A 126 -0.71 -16.75 26.36
N GLY A 127 0.48 -16.67 25.78
CA GLY A 127 1.09 -17.73 24.96
C GLY A 127 0.55 -17.77 23.53
N ILE A 128 -0.06 -16.70 23.05
CA ILE A 128 -0.56 -16.58 21.67
C ILE A 128 0.54 -15.99 20.79
N ASP A 129 0.94 -16.70 19.75
CA ASP A 129 1.85 -16.19 18.72
C ASP A 129 1.11 -15.20 17.82
N VAL A 130 1.59 -13.95 17.79
CA VAL A 130 1.00 -12.89 16.98
C VAL A 130 1.74 -12.78 15.66
N TRP A 131 0.99 -12.82 14.56
CA TRP A 131 1.49 -12.74 13.20
C TRP A 131 0.92 -11.53 12.48
N MET A 132 1.75 -10.81 11.73
CA MET A 132 1.31 -9.75 10.81
C MET A 132 1.20 -10.34 9.40
N LEU A 133 0.00 -10.20 8.79
CA LEU A 133 -0.28 -10.60 7.41
C LEU A 133 -0.72 -9.38 6.64
N THR A 134 0.11 -8.89 5.70
CA THR A 134 -0.13 -7.63 4.99
C THR A 134 0.20 -7.70 3.51
N GLY A 135 -0.45 -6.84 2.72
CA GLY A 135 -0.11 -6.60 1.32
C GLY A 135 1.06 -5.63 1.12
N ASP A 136 1.47 -4.91 2.17
CA ASP A 136 2.56 -3.96 2.10
C ASP A 136 3.89 -4.63 1.73
N ASN A 137 4.84 -3.82 1.24
CA ASN A 137 6.18 -4.30 0.98
C ASN A 137 6.85 -4.78 2.29
N ARG A 138 7.84 -5.65 2.15
CA ARG A 138 8.49 -6.31 3.28
C ARG A 138 9.14 -5.33 4.26
N ARG A 139 9.74 -4.22 3.78
CA ARG A 139 10.43 -3.24 4.64
C ARG A 139 9.45 -2.48 5.52
N THR A 140 8.41 -1.92 4.91
CA THR A 140 7.32 -1.25 5.63
C THR A 140 6.69 -2.19 6.67
N ALA A 141 6.35 -3.42 6.26
CA ALA A 141 5.76 -4.41 7.16
C ALA A 141 6.69 -4.75 8.34
N GLN A 142 8.00 -4.93 8.11
CA GLN A 142 8.97 -5.20 9.17
C GLN A 142 9.13 -4.01 10.13
N TYR A 143 9.13 -2.78 9.61
CA TYR A 143 9.20 -1.58 10.45
C TYR A 143 8.00 -1.49 11.40
N ILE A 144 6.78 -1.63 10.87
CA ILE A 144 5.54 -1.57 11.65
C ILE A 144 5.46 -2.74 12.65
N ALA A 145 5.79 -3.95 12.22
CA ALA A 145 5.81 -5.12 13.09
C ALA A 145 6.78 -4.95 14.26
N LYS A 146 7.97 -4.40 14.00
CA LYS A 146 8.96 -4.10 15.06
C LYS A 146 8.41 -3.10 16.08
N GLN A 147 7.71 -2.06 15.66
CA GLN A 147 7.07 -1.10 16.57
C GLN A 147 5.96 -1.76 17.38
N ALA A 148 5.16 -2.63 16.76
CA ALA A 148 4.09 -3.38 17.42
C ALA A 148 4.59 -4.52 18.33
N GLY A 149 5.88 -4.87 18.29
CA GLY A 149 6.43 -6.01 19.02
C GLY A 149 6.07 -7.37 18.39
N ILE A 150 5.77 -7.41 17.09
CA ILE A 150 5.45 -8.62 16.33
C ILE A 150 6.72 -9.13 15.64
N THR A 151 7.03 -10.42 15.81
CA THR A 151 8.20 -11.07 15.21
C THR A 151 7.90 -11.82 13.92
N HIS A 152 6.67 -12.28 13.76
CA HIS A 152 6.24 -13.06 12.60
C HIS A 152 5.54 -12.17 11.58
N VAL A 153 6.16 -12.00 10.39
CA VAL A 153 5.65 -11.13 9.33
C VAL A 153 5.54 -11.89 8.01
N ILE A 154 4.34 -11.88 7.43
CA ILE A 154 4.07 -12.34 6.07
C ILE A 154 3.62 -11.10 5.28
N ALA A 155 4.54 -10.57 4.48
CA ALA A 155 4.33 -9.36 3.68
C ALA A 155 4.12 -9.67 2.19
N GLU A 156 3.72 -8.67 1.42
CA GLU A 156 3.54 -8.76 -0.04
C GLU A 156 2.47 -9.79 -0.46
N VAL A 157 1.45 -9.98 0.39
CA VAL A 157 0.38 -10.95 0.15
C VAL A 157 -0.78 -10.29 -0.58
N LEU A 158 -1.12 -10.81 -1.75
CA LEU A 158 -2.29 -10.34 -2.48
C LEU A 158 -3.59 -10.68 -1.72
N PRO A 159 -4.66 -9.87 -1.84
CA PRO A 159 -5.91 -10.12 -1.13
C PRO A 159 -6.45 -11.55 -1.29
N GLN A 160 -6.38 -12.11 -2.52
CA GLN A 160 -6.83 -13.47 -2.81
C GLN A 160 -5.96 -14.56 -2.16
N ASP A 161 -4.71 -14.25 -1.79
CA ASP A 161 -3.76 -15.23 -1.26
C ASP A 161 -3.74 -15.24 0.29
N LYS A 162 -4.40 -14.28 0.95
CA LYS A 162 -4.44 -14.23 2.42
C LYS A 162 -5.06 -15.48 3.03
N ALA A 163 -6.15 -16.00 2.46
CA ALA A 163 -6.79 -17.23 2.92
C ALA A 163 -5.85 -18.44 2.84
N SER A 164 -5.04 -18.55 1.77
CA SER A 164 -4.07 -19.64 1.65
C SER A 164 -2.98 -19.57 2.71
N LYS A 165 -2.56 -18.36 3.12
CA LYS A 165 -1.58 -18.18 4.20
C LYS A 165 -2.12 -18.58 5.57
N VAL A 166 -3.38 -18.30 5.85
CA VAL A 166 -4.06 -18.82 7.05
C VAL A 166 -4.08 -20.34 7.03
N LYS A 167 -4.46 -20.93 5.90
CA LYS A 167 -4.52 -22.39 5.74
C LYS A 167 -3.15 -23.06 5.89
N GLU A 168 -2.07 -22.46 5.35
CA GLU A 168 -0.71 -22.96 5.54
C GLU A 168 -0.32 -23.10 7.03
N LEU A 169 -0.81 -22.19 7.90
CA LEU A 169 -0.60 -22.27 9.35
C LEU A 169 -1.46 -23.36 10.00
N GLN A 170 -2.72 -23.46 9.59
CA GLN A 170 -3.64 -24.52 10.06
C GLN A 170 -3.13 -25.91 9.67
N ASP A 171 -2.62 -26.10 8.45
CA ASP A 171 -2.07 -27.38 7.96
C ASP A 171 -0.81 -27.82 8.75
N LYS A 172 -0.13 -26.88 9.44
CA LYS A 172 0.93 -27.16 10.41
C LYS A 172 0.42 -27.58 11.80
N GLY A 173 -0.88 -27.70 11.97
CA GLY A 173 -1.53 -28.07 13.22
C GLY A 173 -1.75 -26.91 14.19
N LEU A 174 -1.60 -25.66 13.73
CA LEU A 174 -1.85 -24.48 14.56
C LEU A 174 -3.33 -24.12 14.57
N VAL A 175 -3.84 -23.67 15.72
CA VAL A 175 -5.15 -23.04 15.83
C VAL A 175 -4.99 -21.56 15.50
N VAL A 176 -5.60 -21.12 14.42
CA VAL A 176 -5.41 -19.77 13.88
C VAL A 176 -6.67 -18.94 14.08
N GLY A 177 -6.54 -17.80 14.76
CA GLY A 177 -7.53 -16.72 14.76
C GLY A 177 -7.13 -15.63 13.77
N MET A 178 -8.04 -15.17 12.92
CA MET A 178 -7.82 -14.09 11.97
C MET A 178 -8.55 -12.83 12.42
N VAL A 179 -7.87 -11.68 12.37
CA VAL A 179 -8.44 -10.36 12.60
C VAL A 179 -8.17 -9.50 11.36
N GLY A 180 -9.20 -8.85 10.84
CA GLY A 180 -9.11 -8.00 9.67
C GLY A 180 -10.26 -6.98 9.62
N ASP A 181 -10.19 -6.00 8.71
CA ASP A 181 -11.22 -4.96 8.53
C ASP A 181 -12.47 -5.43 7.77
N GLY A 182 -12.47 -6.63 7.23
CA GLY A 182 -13.60 -7.32 6.62
C GLY A 182 -13.78 -7.11 5.12
N ILE A 183 -13.28 -6.05 4.53
CA ILE A 183 -13.54 -5.77 3.10
C ILE A 183 -12.60 -6.60 2.21
N ASN A 184 -11.30 -6.48 2.43
CA ASN A 184 -10.28 -7.21 1.67
C ASN A 184 -9.89 -8.55 2.31
N ASP A 185 -10.25 -8.76 3.57
CA ASP A 185 -9.89 -9.93 4.35
C ASP A 185 -11.01 -10.97 4.46
N ALA A 186 -12.21 -10.68 3.90
CA ALA A 186 -13.37 -11.55 4.00
C ALA A 186 -13.09 -13.03 3.66
N PRO A 187 -12.36 -13.40 2.59
CA PRO A 187 -12.02 -14.79 2.30
C PRO A 187 -11.13 -15.43 3.37
N ALA A 188 -10.24 -14.66 4.00
CA ALA A 188 -9.34 -15.16 5.03
C ALA A 188 -10.02 -15.29 6.41
N LEU A 189 -11.05 -14.48 6.68
CA LEU A 189 -11.81 -14.49 7.92
C LEU A 189 -12.74 -15.70 8.04
N VAL A 190 -13.10 -16.35 6.93
CA VAL A 190 -14.00 -17.53 6.89
C VAL A 190 -13.27 -18.85 6.63
N THR A 191 -11.94 -18.83 6.57
CA THR A 191 -11.07 -19.99 6.37
C THR A 191 -10.79 -20.68 7.72
#